data_f39bb8f90dc9e0241fbadb081e54c4b2
#
_entry.id   f39bb8f90dc9e0241fbadb081e54c4b2
#
_cell.length_a   1.000
_cell.length_b   1.000
_cell.length_c   1.000
_cell.angle_alpha   90.00
_cell.angle_beta   90.00
_cell.angle_gamma   90.00
#
_symmetry.space_group_name_H-M   'P 1'
#
loop_
_entity.id
_entity.type
_entity.pdbx_description
1 polymer ?
#
loop_
_entity_poly.entity_id
_entity_poly.type
_entity_poly.pdbx_seq_one_letter_code
_entity_poly.pdbx_strand_id
1 'polypeptide(L)'
;MPRIVQVFMVLLTGLMMSFYFHPTVILALPIYNTKILLAIFGGGMLVFNTIRTKDYALSKGLLYALMIAGVFALVNYISLIINDSQDYSYTGYPMSALVWVMGAYGAITFVRWTHGKVTIELVVRYLAGGAAFHSILSQLIDRNESVKNFITSIFYVAADMEEMQRLYSFGVGLDPSGVRFAVILIMIAGVLTLSKVVKKSIGLMIFYFLCFAIISVLGNIISRTTTLGMGLGLFAFAISTGLYKFVIKVSRIKIMRVFGGILALGVPLTIYYYNTNASFRDQIEYGFEGFFSLVESGEFQTGSTDELSTMWVWPTDTQTWIIGSGHFGSRSEGNYNYFSDIGYCRFIFYSGLIGITVFGLYFIYNAIHFSIRYPRYKYIFLLMIVVTFVIWTKVATDIFQLYALFYAFTDEEELHASLDDEVEEPQELEPIETESNPVLMPQA
;
A
#
# COMPACT_ATOMS: atom_id res chain seq x y z
N MET A 1 19.85 24.65 0.81
CA MET A 1 18.75 25.14 1.69
C MET A 1 19.23 25.23 3.14
N PRO A 2 18.81 26.25 3.92
CA PRO A 2 19.01 26.26 5.37
C PRO A 2 18.38 25.01 6.02
N ARG A 3 19.02 24.46 7.07
CA ARG A 3 18.53 23.22 7.74
C ARG A 3 17.06 23.30 8.18
N ILE A 4 16.63 24.46 8.69
CA ILE A 4 15.23 24.65 9.13
C ILE A 4 14.25 24.53 7.97
N VAL A 5 14.56 25.13 6.82
CA VAL A 5 13.73 25.04 5.60
C VAL A 5 13.68 23.59 5.10
N GLN A 6 14.81 22.88 5.16
CA GLN A 6 14.85 21.47 4.77
C GLN A 6 13.96 20.59 5.66
N VAL A 7 14.02 20.77 6.99
CA VAL A 7 13.14 20.04 7.92
C VAL A 7 11.67 20.36 7.65
N PHE A 8 11.33 21.65 7.48
CA PHE A 8 9.97 22.05 7.14
C PHE A 8 9.49 21.39 5.85
N MET A 9 10.30 21.40 4.78
CA MET A 9 9.95 20.78 3.51
C MET A 9 9.77 19.26 3.62
N VAL A 10 10.58 18.57 4.44
CA VAL A 10 10.42 17.13 4.70
C VAL A 10 9.09 16.85 5.40
N LEU A 11 8.72 17.63 6.42
CA LEU A 11 7.46 17.49 7.13
C LEU A 11 6.26 17.78 6.21
N LEU A 12 6.34 18.86 5.43
CA LEU A 12 5.30 19.21 4.46
C LEU A 12 5.12 18.12 3.41
N THR A 13 6.23 17.57 2.87
CA THR A 13 6.19 16.44 1.93
C THR A 13 5.54 15.21 2.56
N GLY A 14 5.89 14.90 3.82
CA GLY A 14 5.27 13.82 4.57
C GLY A 14 3.76 14.01 4.73
N LEU A 15 3.33 15.22 5.04
CA LEU A 15 1.90 15.56 5.13
C LEU A 15 1.18 15.43 3.78
N MET A 16 1.77 15.92 2.68
CA MET A 16 1.18 15.81 1.34
C MET A 16 1.08 14.35 0.88
N MET A 17 2.12 13.54 1.12
CA MET A 17 2.09 12.10 0.86
C MET A 17 1.03 11.38 1.71
N SER A 18 0.86 11.79 2.95
CA SER A 18 -0.19 11.30 3.84
C SER A 18 -1.59 11.66 3.32
N PHE A 19 -1.83 12.92 2.97
CA PHE A 19 -3.09 13.39 2.38
C PHE A 19 -3.44 12.73 1.05
N TYR A 20 -2.43 12.33 0.29
CA TYR A 20 -2.63 11.55 -0.91
C TYR A 20 -3.04 10.12 -0.58
N PHE A 21 -2.26 9.43 0.26
CA PHE A 21 -2.43 7.99 0.46
C PHE A 21 -3.56 7.66 1.45
N HIS A 22 -3.85 8.58 2.38
CA HIS A 22 -4.96 8.54 3.35
C HIS A 22 -5.85 9.78 3.18
N PRO A 23 -6.65 9.85 2.11
CA PRO A 23 -7.50 11.01 1.85
C PRO A 23 -8.49 11.26 2.97
N THR A 24 -8.62 12.53 3.35
CA THR A 24 -9.58 12.99 4.35
C THR A 24 -10.31 14.26 3.88
N VAL A 25 -11.41 14.58 4.50
CA VAL A 25 -12.13 15.83 4.26
C VAL A 25 -11.73 16.83 5.34
N ILE A 26 -11.31 18.03 4.91
CA ILE A 26 -11.02 19.15 5.80
C ILE A 26 -12.33 19.90 6.03
N LEU A 27 -12.76 20.08 7.29
CA LEU A 27 -14.06 20.69 7.62
C LEU A 27 -14.22 22.13 7.09
N ALA A 28 -13.10 22.87 6.96
CA ALA A 28 -13.09 24.18 6.33
C ALA A 28 -13.35 24.15 4.81
N LEU A 29 -13.20 22.98 4.16
CA LEU A 29 -13.36 22.74 2.72
C LEU A 29 -14.19 21.48 2.48
N PRO A 30 -15.45 21.39 2.96
CA PRO A 30 -16.20 20.14 3.07
C PRO A 30 -16.57 19.51 1.73
N ILE A 31 -16.49 20.24 0.62
CA ILE A 31 -16.83 19.74 -0.72
C ILE A 31 -15.70 18.89 -1.31
N TYR A 32 -14.43 19.09 -0.87
CA TYR A 32 -13.28 18.43 -1.44
C TYR A 32 -12.49 17.67 -0.39
N ASN A 33 -12.20 16.40 -0.68
CA ASN A 33 -11.21 15.68 0.10
C ASN A 33 -9.77 16.06 -0.35
N THR A 34 -8.80 15.76 0.51
CA THR A 34 -7.38 16.10 0.26
C THR A 34 -6.82 15.51 -1.03
N LYS A 35 -7.32 14.34 -1.47
CA LYS A 35 -6.95 13.74 -2.76
C LYS A 35 -7.31 14.65 -3.93
N ILE A 36 -8.52 15.23 -3.92
CA ILE A 36 -9.00 16.13 -4.99
C ILE A 36 -8.20 17.42 -4.99
N LEU A 37 -7.90 17.99 -3.81
CA LEU A 37 -7.06 19.18 -3.70
C LEU A 37 -5.66 18.95 -4.29
N LEU A 38 -5.06 17.80 -3.97
CA LEU A 38 -3.78 17.40 -4.56
C LEU A 38 -3.87 17.11 -6.05
N ALA A 39 -5.02 16.60 -6.53
CA ALA A 39 -5.23 16.38 -7.96
C ALA A 39 -5.35 17.70 -8.75
N ILE A 40 -6.03 18.69 -8.20
CA ILE A 40 -6.10 20.03 -8.80
C ILE A 40 -4.69 20.66 -8.86
N PHE A 41 -3.96 20.61 -7.76
CA PHE A 41 -2.58 21.11 -7.71
C PHE A 41 -1.67 20.35 -8.67
N GLY A 42 -1.68 19.01 -8.64
CA GLY A 42 -0.84 18.16 -9.48
C GLY A 42 -1.19 18.27 -10.96
N GLY A 43 -2.48 18.36 -11.31
CA GLY A 43 -2.92 18.62 -12.68
C GLY A 43 -2.42 19.98 -13.19
N GLY A 44 -2.51 21.04 -12.38
CA GLY A 44 -1.95 22.35 -12.70
C GLY A 44 -0.44 22.31 -12.92
N MET A 45 0.30 21.60 -12.04
CA MET A 45 1.75 21.40 -12.18
C MET A 45 2.11 20.57 -13.41
N LEU A 46 1.33 19.55 -13.75
CA LEU A 46 1.52 18.74 -14.95
C LEU A 46 1.39 19.60 -16.20
N VAL A 47 0.31 20.39 -16.31
CA VAL A 47 0.08 21.32 -17.44
C VAL A 47 1.20 22.36 -17.51
N PHE A 48 1.57 22.97 -16.40
CA PHE A 48 2.65 23.95 -16.34
C PHE A 48 3.98 23.35 -16.82
N ASN A 49 4.34 22.16 -16.34
CA ASN A 49 5.58 21.50 -16.76
C ASN A 49 5.54 21.11 -18.24
N THR A 50 4.43 20.57 -18.74
CA THR A 50 4.25 20.23 -20.17
C THR A 50 4.43 21.45 -21.07
N ILE A 51 3.86 22.61 -20.70
CA ILE A 51 4.03 23.86 -21.47
C ILE A 51 5.48 24.32 -21.44
N ARG A 52 6.15 24.20 -20.29
CA ARG A 52 7.53 24.67 -20.11
C ARG A 52 8.56 23.79 -20.83
N THR A 53 8.42 22.45 -20.71
CA THR A 53 9.38 21.49 -21.25
C THR A 53 9.04 21.06 -22.67
N LYS A 54 7.80 21.29 -23.14
CA LYS A 54 7.22 20.76 -24.39
C LYS A 54 7.24 19.23 -24.45
N ASP A 55 7.39 18.57 -23.30
CA ASP A 55 7.36 17.12 -23.14
C ASP A 55 6.05 16.67 -22.51
N TYR A 56 5.47 15.60 -23.06
CA TYR A 56 4.24 15.02 -22.50
C TYR A 56 4.59 14.05 -21.39
N ALA A 57 4.23 14.40 -20.15
CA ALA A 57 4.50 13.59 -18.96
C ALA A 57 3.59 12.34 -18.82
N LEU A 58 2.75 12.03 -19.82
CA LEU A 58 1.87 10.86 -19.80
C LEU A 58 2.55 9.67 -20.47
N SER A 59 2.89 8.66 -19.68
CA SER A 59 3.50 7.44 -20.21
C SER A 59 2.49 6.62 -21.03
N LYS A 60 2.97 5.88 -22.06
CA LYS A 60 2.14 4.94 -22.82
C LYS A 60 1.49 3.89 -21.92
N GLY A 61 2.19 3.48 -20.85
CA GLY A 61 1.65 2.54 -19.87
C GLY A 61 0.41 3.07 -19.16
N LEU A 62 0.42 4.35 -18.79
CA LEU A 62 -0.76 4.99 -18.20
C LEU A 62 -1.91 5.06 -19.20
N LEU A 63 -1.63 5.38 -20.47
CA LEU A 63 -2.68 5.40 -21.49
C LEU A 63 -3.38 4.03 -21.62
N TYR A 64 -2.62 2.95 -21.69
CA TYR A 64 -3.22 1.60 -21.72
C TYR A 64 -3.99 1.26 -20.45
N ALA A 65 -3.50 1.63 -19.26
CA ALA A 65 -4.25 1.48 -18.03
C ALA A 65 -5.60 2.22 -18.08
N LEU A 66 -5.59 3.47 -18.54
CA LEU A 66 -6.82 4.26 -18.70
C LEU A 66 -7.77 3.69 -19.77
N MET A 67 -7.24 3.08 -20.83
CA MET A 67 -8.08 2.37 -21.82
C MET A 67 -8.78 1.16 -21.17
N ILE A 68 -8.08 0.34 -20.38
CA ILE A 68 -8.71 -0.80 -19.67
C ILE A 68 -9.75 -0.28 -18.66
N ALA A 69 -9.44 0.79 -17.93
CA ALA A 69 -10.41 1.45 -17.04
C ALA A 69 -11.63 1.96 -17.81
N GLY A 70 -11.44 2.48 -19.02
CA GLY A 70 -12.52 2.89 -19.94
C GLY A 70 -13.39 1.73 -20.38
N VAL A 71 -12.79 0.57 -20.72
CA VAL A 71 -13.55 -0.65 -21.02
C VAL A 71 -14.34 -1.11 -19.81
N PHE A 72 -13.75 -1.07 -18.61
CA PHE A 72 -14.47 -1.38 -17.37
C PHE A 72 -15.67 -0.45 -17.15
N ALA A 73 -15.48 0.86 -17.32
CA ALA A 73 -16.58 1.83 -17.24
C ALA A 73 -17.69 1.57 -18.27
N LEU A 74 -17.32 1.19 -19.50
CA LEU A 74 -18.28 0.87 -20.55
C LEU A 74 -19.09 -0.38 -20.19
N VAL A 75 -18.46 -1.44 -19.69
CA VAL A 75 -19.15 -2.64 -19.22
C VAL A 75 -20.15 -2.31 -18.12
N ASN A 76 -19.74 -1.50 -17.14
CA ASN A 76 -20.63 -1.04 -16.07
C ASN A 76 -21.80 -0.20 -16.62
N TYR A 77 -21.53 0.71 -17.56
CA TYR A 77 -22.57 1.51 -18.19
C TYR A 77 -23.60 0.66 -18.95
N ILE A 78 -23.14 -0.37 -19.66
CA ILE A 78 -24.03 -1.33 -20.34
C ILE A 78 -24.90 -2.08 -19.30
N SER A 79 -24.31 -2.50 -18.17
CA SER A 79 -25.06 -3.12 -17.07
C SER A 79 -26.17 -2.20 -16.55
N LEU A 80 -25.85 -0.90 -16.34
CA LEU A 80 -26.86 0.09 -15.90
C LEU A 80 -28.02 0.22 -16.89
N ILE A 81 -27.73 0.33 -18.20
CA ILE A 81 -28.77 0.48 -19.23
C ILE A 81 -29.70 -0.74 -19.27
N ILE A 82 -29.11 -1.95 -19.23
CA ILE A 82 -29.89 -3.18 -19.33
C ILE A 82 -30.80 -3.39 -18.12
N ASN A 83 -30.38 -2.91 -16.93
CA ASN A 83 -31.12 -3.10 -15.68
C ASN A 83 -31.90 -1.84 -15.24
N ASP A 84 -31.94 -0.79 -16.05
CA ASP A 84 -32.56 0.51 -15.72
C ASP A 84 -32.09 1.06 -14.35
N SER A 85 -30.79 0.89 -14.04
CA SER A 85 -30.18 1.29 -12.79
C SER A 85 -29.63 2.72 -12.87
N GLN A 86 -29.68 3.45 -11.76
CA GLN A 86 -29.14 4.81 -11.61
C GLN A 86 -27.85 4.83 -10.77
N ASP A 87 -27.28 3.68 -10.45
CA ASP A 87 -26.07 3.57 -9.61
C ASP A 87 -24.80 3.70 -10.45
N TYR A 88 -24.28 4.91 -10.61
CA TYR A 88 -23.09 5.22 -11.41
C TYR A 88 -21.76 4.97 -10.67
N SER A 89 -21.72 4.20 -9.59
CA SER A 89 -20.55 4.01 -8.71
C SER A 89 -19.25 3.71 -9.44
N TYR A 90 -19.26 2.83 -10.45
CA TYR A 90 -18.05 2.43 -11.19
C TYR A 90 -17.97 2.91 -12.64
N THR A 91 -19.01 3.54 -13.18
CA THR A 91 -18.95 4.14 -14.51
C THR A 91 -17.98 5.30 -14.58
N GLY A 92 -17.79 6.02 -13.46
CA GLY A 92 -16.82 7.10 -13.30
C GLY A 92 -15.39 6.65 -12.99
N TYR A 93 -15.09 5.34 -13.01
CA TYR A 93 -13.79 4.81 -12.60
C TYR A 93 -12.58 5.41 -13.34
N PRO A 94 -12.61 5.64 -14.69
CA PRO A 94 -11.51 6.29 -15.39
C PRO A 94 -11.20 7.70 -14.86
N MET A 95 -12.24 8.47 -14.49
CA MET A 95 -12.08 9.78 -13.89
C MET A 95 -11.45 9.66 -12.49
N SER A 96 -11.88 8.69 -11.70
CA SER A 96 -11.27 8.41 -10.39
C SER A 96 -9.80 8.03 -10.53
N ALA A 97 -9.45 7.22 -11.53
CA ALA A 97 -8.06 6.85 -11.83
C ALA A 97 -7.22 8.09 -12.23
N LEU A 98 -7.76 8.98 -13.08
CA LEU A 98 -7.10 10.24 -13.42
C LEU A 98 -6.88 11.13 -12.20
N VAL A 99 -7.87 11.26 -11.32
CA VAL A 99 -7.74 12.01 -10.06
C VAL A 99 -6.63 11.43 -9.18
N TRP A 100 -6.50 10.10 -9.12
CA TRP A 100 -5.39 9.46 -8.40
C TRP A 100 -4.04 9.78 -9.04
N VAL A 101 -3.92 9.72 -10.37
CA VAL A 101 -2.66 10.04 -11.08
C VAL A 101 -2.28 11.51 -10.91
N MET A 102 -3.23 12.44 -11.07
CA MET A 102 -2.98 13.87 -10.86
C MET A 102 -2.60 14.16 -9.41
N GLY A 103 -3.29 13.55 -8.44
CA GLY A 103 -2.96 13.67 -7.02
C GLY A 103 -1.57 13.12 -6.71
N ALA A 104 -1.21 11.97 -7.30
CA ALA A 104 0.13 11.40 -7.22
C ALA A 104 1.20 12.36 -7.76
N TYR A 105 0.94 12.94 -8.93
CA TYR A 105 1.85 13.93 -9.51
C TYR A 105 2.05 15.14 -8.58
N GLY A 106 0.97 15.60 -7.93
CA GLY A 106 1.04 16.64 -6.91
C GLY A 106 1.91 16.24 -5.72
N ALA A 107 1.66 15.07 -5.12
CA ALA A 107 2.42 14.57 -3.98
C ALA A 107 3.90 14.34 -4.31
N ILE A 108 4.19 13.75 -5.48
CA ILE A 108 5.55 13.50 -5.98
C ILE A 108 6.28 14.82 -6.29
N THR A 109 5.57 15.88 -6.72
CA THR A 109 6.19 17.21 -6.91
C THR A 109 6.80 17.74 -5.61
N PHE A 110 6.15 17.54 -4.46
CA PHE A 110 6.76 17.90 -3.15
C PHE A 110 8.01 17.07 -2.86
N VAL A 111 8.03 15.78 -3.24
CA VAL A 111 9.23 14.94 -3.10
C VAL A 111 10.38 15.51 -3.94
N ARG A 112 10.11 15.90 -5.20
CA ARG A 112 11.10 16.55 -6.10
C ARG A 112 11.63 17.84 -5.52
N TRP A 113 10.77 18.71 -5.01
CA TRP A 113 11.18 19.99 -4.42
C TRP A 113 12.05 19.81 -3.16
N THR A 114 11.78 18.76 -2.39
CA THR A 114 12.49 18.49 -1.13
C THR A 114 13.83 17.82 -1.35
N HIS A 115 13.91 16.86 -2.30
CA HIS A 115 15.07 15.98 -2.46
C HIS A 115 15.80 16.13 -3.81
N GLY A 116 15.24 16.86 -4.76
CA GLY A 116 15.79 17.02 -6.10
C GLY A 116 15.67 15.79 -6.99
N LYS A 117 15.28 14.64 -6.42
CA LYS A 117 15.09 13.35 -7.13
C LYS A 117 13.97 12.55 -6.49
N VAL A 118 13.42 11.60 -7.27
CA VAL A 118 12.41 10.65 -6.80
C VAL A 118 12.95 9.24 -6.99
N THR A 119 12.81 8.40 -5.98
CA THR A 119 13.13 6.97 -6.02
C THR A 119 12.07 6.16 -5.31
N ILE A 120 11.95 4.87 -5.64
CA ILE A 120 11.00 3.97 -4.96
C ILE A 120 11.24 3.98 -3.46
N GLU A 121 12.50 3.89 -3.02
CA GLU A 121 12.88 3.92 -1.60
C GLU A 121 12.40 5.19 -0.91
N LEU A 122 12.53 6.33 -1.57
CA LEU A 122 12.14 7.60 -1.00
C LEU A 122 10.62 7.72 -0.85
N VAL A 123 9.88 7.31 -1.87
CA VAL A 123 8.40 7.26 -1.82
C VAL A 123 7.94 6.29 -0.73
N VAL A 124 8.48 5.08 -0.68
CA VAL A 124 8.14 4.10 0.36
C VAL A 124 8.52 4.61 1.75
N ARG A 125 9.59 5.40 1.89
CA ARG A 125 9.96 6.03 3.18
C ARG A 125 8.86 6.97 3.67
N TYR A 126 8.32 7.81 2.81
CA TYR A 126 7.22 8.70 3.18
C TYR A 126 5.92 7.95 3.48
N LEU A 127 5.60 6.92 2.68
CA LEU A 127 4.43 6.07 2.93
C LEU A 127 4.56 5.31 4.27
N ALA A 128 5.73 4.74 4.54
CA ALA A 128 6.01 4.02 5.79
C ALA A 128 5.95 4.95 7.01
N GLY A 129 6.60 6.12 6.91
CA GLY A 129 6.57 7.13 7.97
C GLY A 129 5.15 7.66 8.22
N GLY A 130 4.39 7.94 7.15
CA GLY A 130 3.00 8.39 7.24
C GLY A 130 2.09 7.34 7.88
N ALA A 131 2.18 6.07 7.45
CA ALA A 131 1.39 5.00 8.03
C ALA A 131 1.72 4.74 9.51
N ALA A 132 3.01 4.74 9.87
CA ALA A 132 3.44 4.63 11.27
C ALA A 132 2.95 5.82 12.11
N PHE A 133 3.02 7.05 11.56
CA PHE A 133 2.49 8.25 12.20
C PHE A 133 0.98 8.13 12.47
N HIS A 134 0.18 7.73 11.47
CA HIS A 134 -1.26 7.52 11.65
C HIS A 134 -1.58 6.44 12.66
N SER A 135 -0.81 5.37 12.69
CA SER A 135 -0.97 4.28 13.66
C SER A 135 -0.69 4.75 15.09
N ILE A 136 0.34 5.59 15.30
CA ILE A 136 0.62 6.20 16.60
C ILE A 136 -0.44 7.24 16.95
N LEU A 137 -0.82 8.09 15.99
CA LEU A 137 -1.82 9.14 16.22
C LEU A 137 -3.17 8.56 16.62
N SER A 138 -3.57 7.40 16.06
CA SER A 138 -4.82 6.74 16.47
C SER A 138 -4.84 6.36 17.94
N GLN A 139 -3.69 5.92 18.49
CA GLN A 139 -3.55 5.64 19.93
C GLN A 139 -3.58 6.92 20.77
N LEU A 140 -3.05 8.03 20.26
CA LEU A 140 -3.10 9.32 20.95
C LEU A 140 -4.51 9.90 20.97
N ILE A 141 -5.27 9.76 19.87
CA ILE A 141 -6.68 10.16 19.78
C ILE A 141 -7.52 9.37 20.78
N ASP A 142 -7.32 8.05 20.86
CA ASP A 142 -8.06 7.17 21.77
C ASP A 142 -7.84 7.52 23.26
N ARG A 143 -6.61 7.91 23.61
CA ARG A 143 -6.20 8.15 25.01
C ARG A 143 -6.27 9.59 25.46
N ASN A 144 -6.46 10.55 24.56
CA ASN A 144 -6.36 11.98 24.87
C ASN A 144 -7.49 12.78 24.20
N GLU A 145 -8.48 13.16 25.00
CA GLU A 145 -9.64 13.93 24.58
C GLU A 145 -9.28 15.26 23.89
N SER A 146 -8.21 15.94 24.35
CA SER A 146 -7.76 17.19 23.74
C SER A 146 -7.21 16.96 22.33
N VAL A 147 -6.47 15.86 22.10
CA VAL A 147 -6.00 15.48 20.78
C VAL A 147 -7.16 15.08 19.89
N LYS A 148 -8.12 14.29 20.40
CA LYS A 148 -9.35 13.94 19.70
C LYS A 148 -10.08 15.18 19.24
N ASN A 149 -10.42 16.10 20.15
CA ASN A 149 -11.13 17.34 19.86
C ASN A 149 -10.38 18.22 18.86
N PHE A 150 -9.07 18.30 18.94
CA PHE A 150 -8.24 19.03 17.97
C PHE A 150 -8.35 18.41 16.57
N ILE A 151 -8.22 17.09 16.43
CA ILE A 151 -8.28 16.41 15.13
C ILE A 151 -9.71 16.50 14.53
N THR A 152 -10.76 16.26 15.32
CA THR A 152 -12.15 16.31 14.86
C THR A 152 -12.62 17.74 14.58
N SER A 153 -11.96 18.77 15.11
CA SER A 153 -12.24 20.17 14.75
C SER A 153 -11.73 20.57 13.36
N ILE A 154 -10.74 19.84 12.83
CA ILE A 154 -10.12 20.13 11.53
C ILE A 154 -10.57 19.14 10.45
N PHE A 155 -10.67 17.86 10.79
CA PHE A 155 -10.92 16.78 9.85
C PHE A 155 -12.27 16.08 10.12
N TYR A 156 -12.95 15.72 9.06
CA TYR A 156 -14.14 14.90 9.15
C TYR A 156 -13.78 13.47 9.59
N VAL A 157 -14.49 12.99 10.59
CA VAL A 157 -14.47 11.60 11.05
C VAL A 157 -15.88 11.06 10.94
N ALA A 158 -16.06 9.90 10.33
CA ALA A 158 -17.37 9.28 10.18
C ALA A 158 -17.92 8.87 11.56
N ALA A 159 -19.19 9.14 11.81
CA ALA A 159 -19.86 8.83 13.08
C ALA A 159 -19.80 7.34 13.43
N ASP A 160 -19.88 6.46 12.42
CA ASP A 160 -19.78 5.00 12.58
C ASP A 160 -18.49 4.56 13.27
N MET A 161 -17.40 5.32 13.16
CA MET A 161 -16.11 4.97 13.80
C MET A 161 -16.18 5.14 15.31
N GLU A 162 -16.86 6.16 15.79
CA GLU A 162 -17.06 6.40 17.22
C GLU A 162 -18.04 5.37 17.82
N GLU A 163 -19.12 5.05 17.11
CA GLU A 163 -20.10 4.04 17.54
C GLU A 163 -19.47 2.63 17.61
N MET A 164 -18.60 2.28 16.67
CA MET A 164 -17.90 0.98 16.65
C MET A 164 -16.75 0.90 17.65
N GLN A 165 -16.42 1.96 18.38
CA GLN A 165 -15.26 2.02 19.31
C GLN A 165 -13.95 1.59 18.65
N ARG A 166 -13.78 1.87 17.35
CA ARG A 166 -12.57 1.51 16.59
C ARG A 166 -11.55 2.65 16.62
N LEU A 167 -10.29 2.28 16.65
CA LEU A 167 -9.20 3.24 16.50
C LEU A 167 -9.22 3.89 15.12
N TYR A 168 -9.02 5.20 15.08
CA TYR A 168 -8.98 5.97 13.83
C TYR A 168 -7.95 7.11 13.91
N SER A 169 -7.61 7.63 12.75
CA SER A 169 -6.88 8.89 12.58
C SER A 169 -7.51 9.66 11.40
N PHE A 170 -7.09 10.89 11.13
CA PHE A 170 -7.64 11.61 9.97
C PHE A 170 -7.36 10.87 8.66
N GLY A 171 -8.41 10.50 7.93
CA GLY A 171 -8.33 9.70 6.70
C GLY A 171 -7.95 8.23 6.89
N VAL A 172 -7.83 7.76 8.13
CA VAL A 172 -7.47 6.38 8.47
C VAL A 172 -8.53 5.78 9.40
N GLY A 173 -9.09 4.65 8.99
CA GLY A 173 -10.07 3.87 9.72
C GLY A 173 -10.62 2.75 8.85
N LEU A 174 -11.16 1.70 9.45
CA LEU A 174 -11.80 0.56 8.81
C LEU A 174 -10.91 -0.16 7.76
N ASP A 175 -11.53 -1.04 6.97
CA ASP A 175 -10.84 -1.92 6.03
C ASP A 175 -10.07 -1.21 4.90
N PRO A 176 -10.52 -0.10 4.30
CA PRO A 176 -9.71 0.60 3.30
C PRO A 176 -8.34 1.03 3.81
N SER A 177 -8.23 1.36 5.09
CA SER A 177 -6.93 1.72 5.71
C SER A 177 -6.06 0.49 5.94
N GLY A 178 -6.65 -0.63 6.36
CA GLY A 178 -5.95 -1.91 6.49
C GLY A 178 -5.34 -2.37 5.16
N VAL A 179 -6.04 -2.19 4.06
CA VAL A 179 -5.53 -2.47 2.71
C VAL A 179 -4.31 -1.60 2.38
N ARG A 180 -4.37 -0.30 2.68
CA ARG A 180 -3.24 0.62 2.47
C ARG A 180 -2.04 0.23 3.33
N PHE A 181 -2.26 -0.11 4.59
CA PHE A 181 -1.21 -0.61 5.47
C PHE A 181 -0.61 -1.93 4.97
N ALA A 182 -1.45 -2.85 4.48
CA ALA A 182 -0.97 -4.11 3.90
C ALA A 182 -0.02 -3.87 2.71
N VAL A 183 -0.40 -3.00 1.79
CA VAL A 183 0.43 -2.62 0.64
C VAL A 183 1.74 -1.98 1.09
N ILE A 184 1.70 -1.07 2.08
CA ILE A 184 2.91 -0.41 2.61
C ILE A 184 3.85 -1.43 3.26
N LEU A 185 3.33 -2.38 4.06
CA LEU A 185 4.15 -3.43 4.69
C LEU A 185 4.89 -4.28 3.66
N ILE A 186 4.23 -4.65 2.57
CA ILE A 186 4.86 -5.40 1.47
C ILE A 186 5.94 -4.55 0.79
N MET A 187 5.67 -3.27 0.54
CA MET A 187 6.66 -2.35 -0.05
C MET A 187 7.87 -2.15 0.88
N ILE A 188 7.66 -2.03 2.20
CA ILE A 188 8.75 -1.97 3.19
C ILE A 188 9.62 -3.24 3.10
N ALA A 189 9.01 -4.43 3.08
CA ALA A 189 9.74 -5.69 2.96
C ALA A 189 10.57 -5.74 1.67
N GLY A 190 10.00 -5.26 0.56
CA GLY A 190 10.70 -5.12 -0.72
C GLY A 190 11.92 -4.20 -0.63
N VAL A 191 11.74 -3.00 -0.11
CA VAL A 191 12.83 -2.01 0.02
C VAL A 191 13.92 -2.49 0.97
N LEU A 192 13.57 -3.08 2.11
CA LEU A 192 14.53 -3.66 3.06
C LEU A 192 15.42 -4.73 2.42
N THR A 193 14.83 -5.58 1.57
CA THR A 193 15.52 -6.75 1.03
C THR A 193 16.17 -6.51 -0.33
N LEU A 194 15.67 -5.58 -1.11
CA LEU A 194 16.11 -5.37 -2.49
C LEU A 194 16.94 -4.09 -2.68
N SER A 195 16.65 -3.00 -1.95
CA SER A 195 17.35 -1.72 -2.12
C SER A 195 18.82 -1.79 -1.67
N LYS A 196 19.73 -1.38 -2.56
CA LYS A 196 21.17 -1.23 -2.22
C LYS A 196 21.40 -0.09 -1.23
N VAL A 197 20.66 1.03 -1.38
CA VAL A 197 20.76 2.21 -0.52
C VAL A 197 20.39 1.87 0.93
N VAL A 198 19.28 1.16 1.13
CA VAL A 198 18.83 0.75 2.46
C VAL A 198 19.81 -0.22 3.11
N LYS A 199 20.34 -1.20 2.35
CA LYS A 199 21.34 -2.15 2.87
C LYS A 199 22.64 -1.50 3.30
N LYS A 200 23.03 -0.38 2.69
CA LYS A 200 24.23 0.37 3.09
C LYS A 200 24.00 1.15 4.41
N SER A 201 22.80 1.58 4.72
CA SER A 201 22.45 2.45 5.86
C SER A 201 21.76 1.69 7.00
N ILE A 202 22.42 1.56 8.15
CA ILE A 202 21.81 0.97 9.36
C ILE A 202 20.60 1.80 9.82
N GLY A 203 20.71 3.14 9.79
CA GLY A 203 19.62 4.03 10.19
C GLY A 203 18.35 3.83 9.36
N LEU A 204 18.49 3.66 8.02
CA LEU A 204 17.34 3.37 7.18
C LEU A 204 16.75 1.98 7.45
N MET A 205 17.59 0.97 7.70
CA MET A 205 17.09 -0.35 8.08
C MET A 205 16.29 -0.30 9.38
N ILE A 206 16.82 0.36 10.41
CA ILE A 206 16.13 0.54 11.69
C ILE A 206 14.80 1.28 11.46
N PHE A 207 14.80 2.37 10.72
CA PHE A 207 13.59 3.12 10.39
C PHE A 207 12.51 2.24 9.75
N TYR A 208 12.85 1.48 8.70
CA TYR A 208 11.87 0.63 8.02
C TYR A 208 11.38 -0.52 8.90
N PHE A 209 12.25 -1.16 9.70
CA PHE A 209 11.83 -2.20 10.63
C PHE A 209 10.93 -1.66 11.74
N LEU A 210 11.23 -0.46 12.27
CA LEU A 210 10.36 0.19 13.25
C LEU A 210 9.01 0.54 12.65
N CYS A 211 8.97 1.13 11.44
CA CYS A 211 7.71 1.39 10.75
C CYS A 211 6.94 0.07 10.50
N PHE A 212 7.62 -0.99 10.06
CA PHE A 212 7.00 -2.31 9.87
C PHE A 212 6.39 -2.82 11.17
N ALA A 213 7.12 -2.78 12.28
CA ALA A 213 6.64 -3.24 13.58
C ALA A 213 5.44 -2.40 14.08
N ILE A 214 5.54 -1.06 14.02
CA ILE A 214 4.47 -0.15 14.44
C ILE A 214 3.19 -0.40 13.61
N ILE A 215 3.31 -0.46 12.28
CA ILE A 215 2.16 -0.69 11.40
C ILE A 215 1.60 -2.09 11.61
N SER A 216 2.44 -3.11 11.78
CA SER A 216 1.98 -4.48 12.02
C SER A 216 1.21 -4.63 13.33
N VAL A 217 1.60 -3.93 14.38
CA VAL A 217 0.92 -4.02 15.69
C VAL A 217 -0.28 -3.06 15.72
N LEU A 218 -0.02 -1.76 15.61
CA LEU A 218 -1.08 -0.75 15.78
C LEU A 218 -2.03 -0.68 14.57
N GLY A 219 -1.53 -0.94 13.36
CA GLY A 219 -2.36 -1.02 12.16
C GLY A 219 -3.36 -2.17 12.20
N ASN A 220 -3.01 -3.32 12.80
CA ASN A 220 -3.96 -4.43 13.00
C ASN A 220 -5.08 -4.08 13.99
N ILE A 221 -4.80 -3.25 14.99
CA ILE A 221 -5.83 -2.76 15.91
C ILE A 221 -6.81 -1.83 15.17
N ILE A 222 -6.33 -1.04 14.20
CA ILE A 222 -7.19 -0.19 13.35
C ILE A 222 -8.02 -1.05 12.37
N SER A 223 -7.36 -1.99 11.70
CA SER A 223 -7.99 -2.92 10.76
C SER A 223 -7.21 -4.22 10.64
N ARG A 224 -7.87 -5.34 10.92
CA ARG A 224 -7.32 -6.69 10.82
C ARG A 224 -6.84 -7.05 9.41
N THR A 225 -7.30 -6.34 8.36
CA THR A 225 -6.82 -6.51 6.98
C THR A 225 -5.32 -6.22 6.85
N THR A 226 -4.74 -5.47 7.79
CA THR A 226 -3.29 -5.24 7.91
C THR A 226 -2.50 -6.55 8.08
N THR A 227 -3.08 -7.58 8.74
CA THR A 227 -2.49 -8.93 8.89
C THR A 227 -2.08 -9.54 7.56
N LEU A 228 -2.86 -9.32 6.49
CA LEU A 228 -2.51 -9.78 5.15
C LEU A 228 -1.16 -9.22 4.70
N GLY A 229 -0.98 -7.92 4.85
CA GLY A 229 0.29 -7.25 4.49
C GLY A 229 1.45 -7.65 5.38
N MET A 230 1.20 -7.85 6.68
CA MET A 230 2.20 -8.37 7.62
C MET A 230 2.66 -9.76 7.18
N GLY A 231 1.72 -10.69 6.93
CA GLY A 231 2.03 -12.06 6.50
C GLY A 231 2.77 -12.11 5.17
N LEU A 232 2.26 -11.44 4.14
CA LEU A 232 2.88 -11.39 2.81
C LEU A 232 4.22 -10.64 2.82
N GLY A 233 4.34 -9.58 3.62
CA GLY A 233 5.59 -8.84 3.80
C GLY A 233 6.67 -9.70 4.48
N LEU A 234 6.32 -10.41 5.57
CA LEU A 234 7.23 -11.36 6.23
C LEU A 234 7.60 -12.52 5.31
N PHE A 235 6.66 -13.04 4.54
CA PHE A 235 6.91 -14.08 3.54
C PHE A 235 7.90 -13.62 2.47
N ALA A 236 7.67 -12.45 1.88
CA ALA A 236 8.59 -11.84 0.91
C ALA A 236 9.98 -11.59 1.52
N PHE A 237 10.03 -11.13 2.77
CA PHE A 237 11.29 -10.96 3.51
C PHE A 237 12.01 -12.29 3.72
N ALA A 238 11.30 -13.33 4.18
CA ALA A 238 11.88 -14.65 4.44
C ALA A 238 12.45 -15.28 3.16
N ILE A 239 11.71 -15.20 2.04
CA ILE A 239 12.22 -15.69 0.74
C ILE A 239 13.45 -14.90 0.30
N SER A 240 13.40 -13.58 0.35
CA SER A 240 14.48 -12.72 -0.14
C SER A 240 15.77 -12.84 0.68
N THR A 241 15.65 -13.13 1.99
CA THR A 241 16.80 -13.30 2.89
C THR A 241 17.34 -14.74 2.93
N GLY A 242 16.57 -15.71 2.48
CA GLY A 242 16.87 -17.15 2.58
C GLY A 242 16.51 -17.75 3.95
N LEU A 243 15.82 -17.01 4.80
CA LEU A 243 15.41 -17.46 6.15
C LEU A 243 14.59 -18.75 6.11
N TYR A 244 13.75 -18.93 5.08
CA TYR A 244 12.93 -20.13 4.90
C TYR A 244 13.74 -21.44 4.73
N LYS A 245 15.03 -21.35 4.33
CA LYS A 245 15.95 -22.49 4.22
C LYS A 245 16.83 -22.66 5.45
N PHE A 246 16.64 -21.84 6.49
CA PHE A 246 17.56 -21.71 7.64
C PHE A 246 19.01 -21.42 7.25
N VAL A 247 19.23 -20.93 6.02
CA VAL A 247 20.55 -20.57 5.47
C VAL A 247 20.58 -19.08 5.20
N ILE A 248 21.22 -18.32 6.08
CA ILE A 248 21.35 -16.88 5.91
C ILE A 248 22.52 -16.60 4.98
N LYS A 249 22.22 -15.96 3.84
CA LYS A 249 23.27 -15.49 2.93
C LYS A 249 24.15 -14.46 3.64
N VAL A 250 25.47 -14.56 3.49
CA VAL A 250 26.44 -13.65 4.13
C VAL A 250 26.11 -12.18 3.86
N SER A 251 25.71 -11.86 2.63
CA SER A 251 25.27 -10.51 2.24
C SER A 251 24.02 -9.98 2.99
N ARG A 252 23.31 -10.85 3.72
CA ARG A 252 22.09 -10.52 4.47
C ARG A 252 22.29 -10.50 5.99
N ILE A 253 23.47 -10.84 6.49
CA ILE A 253 23.74 -10.90 7.93
C ILE A 253 23.46 -9.56 8.61
N LYS A 254 23.81 -8.44 7.98
CA LYS A 254 23.56 -7.09 8.51
C LYS A 254 22.06 -6.83 8.73
N ILE A 255 21.20 -7.17 7.77
CA ILE A 255 19.76 -7.04 7.86
C ILE A 255 19.21 -7.92 8.99
N MET A 256 19.70 -9.17 9.07
CA MET A 256 19.26 -10.12 10.10
C MET A 256 19.66 -9.70 11.51
N ARG A 257 20.84 -9.07 11.67
CA ARG A 257 21.25 -8.51 12.98
C ARG A 257 20.33 -7.36 13.43
N VAL A 258 20.00 -6.44 12.52
CA VAL A 258 19.06 -5.35 12.82
C VAL A 258 17.67 -5.89 13.13
N PHE A 259 17.17 -6.83 12.32
CA PHE A 259 15.89 -7.49 12.56
C PHE A 259 15.85 -8.20 13.91
N GLY A 260 16.86 -9.05 14.20
CA GLY A 260 16.98 -9.75 15.49
C GLY A 260 17.09 -8.80 16.68
N GLY A 261 17.84 -7.69 16.55
CA GLY A 261 17.94 -6.67 17.58
C GLY A 261 16.60 -5.99 17.88
N ILE A 262 15.81 -5.66 16.86
CA ILE A 262 14.47 -5.06 17.04
C ILE A 262 13.50 -6.07 17.67
N LEU A 263 13.55 -7.34 17.27
CA LEU A 263 12.74 -8.39 17.92
C LEU A 263 13.16 -8.60 19.38
N ALA A 264 14.47 -8.64 19.67
CA ALA A 264 14.98 -8.85 21.02
C ALA A 264 14.58 -7.73 22.00
N LEU A 265 14.33 -6.51 21.52
CA LEU A 265 13.83 -5.40 22.31
C LEU A 265 12.29 -5.30 22.27
N GLY A 266 11.71 -5.44 21.08
CA GLY A 266 10.29 -5.22 20.86
C GLY A 266 9.43 -6.30 21.50
N VAL A 267 9.79 -7.58 21.37
CA VAL A 267 9.00 -8.69 21.91
C VAL A 267 8.89 -8.62 23.44
N PRO A 268 9.99 -8.49 24.22
CA PRO A 268 9.88 -8.34 25.67
C PRO A 268 9.08 -7.10 26.11
N LEU A 269 9.23 -5.98 25.37
CA LEU A 269 8.47 -4.78 25.65
C LEU A 269 6.97 -4.98 25.43
N THR A 270 6.59 -5.63 24.34
CA THR A 270 5.20 -5.97 24.03
C THR A 270 4.63 -6.91 25.09
N ILE A 271 5.37 -7.93 25.51
CA ILE A 271 4.95 -8.87 26.59
C ILE A 271 4.79 -8.12 27.91
N TYR A 272 5.70 -7.21 28.23
CA TYR A 272 5.62 -6.40 29.45
C TYR A 272 4.33 -5.56 29.46
N TYR A 273 4.03 -4.82 28.40
CA TYR A 273 2.83 -4.00 28.31
C TYR A 273 1.54 -4.85 28.27
N TYR A 274 1.57 -5.98 27.58
CA TYR A 274 0.45 -6.93 27.56
C TYR A 274 0.08 -7.42 28.98
N ASN A 275 1.08 -7.68 29.82
CA ASN A 275 0.85 -8.16 31.18
C ASN A 275 0.49 -7.05 32.19
N THR A 276 0.90 -5.80 31.93
CA THR A 276 0.77 -4.70 32.90
C THR A 276 -0.35 -3.71 32.56
N ASN A 277 -0.85 -3.69 31.31
CA ASN A 277 -1.84 -2.71 30.85
C ASN A 277 -3.03 -3.43 30.22
N ALA A 278 -4.17 -3.44 30.92
CA ALA A 278 -5.39 -4.12 30.46
C ALA A 278 -5.90 -3.58 29.12
N SER A 279 -5.95 -2.26 28.94
CA SER A 279 -6.41 -1.67 27.67
C SER A 279 -5.51 -2.07 26.49
N PHE A 280 -4.19 -2.13 26.68
CA PHE A 280 -3.27 -2.60 25.65
C PHE A 280 -3.47 -4.09 25.35
N ARG A 281 -3.74 -4.91 26.38
CA ARG A 281 -4.05 -6.33 26.21
C ARG A 281 -5.30 -6.53 25.37
N ASP A 282 -6.40 -5.88 25.72
CA ASP A 282 -7.67 -5.98 25.01
C ASP A 282 -7.50 -5.57 23.53
N GLN A 283 -6.73 -4.51 23.26
CA GLN A 283 -6.43 -4.05 21.90
C GLN A 283 -5.59 -5.09 21.12
N ILE A 284 -4.59 -5.73 21.75
CA ILE A 284 -3.78 -6.77 21.10
C ILE A 284 -4.62 -8.02 20.85
N GLU A 285 -5.42 -8.45 21.80
CA GLU A 285 -6.33 -9.60 21.64
C GLU A 285 -7.32 -9.35 20.50
N TYR A 286 -7.89 -8.14 20.41
CA TYR A 286 -8.74 -7.74 19.31
C TYR A 286 -8.01 -7.74 17.96
N GLY A 287 -6.83 -7.08 17.87
CA GLY A 287 -6.08 -6.96 16.62
C GLY A 287 -5.53 -8.29 16.08
N PHE A 288 -5.22 -9.23 17.00
CA PHE A 288 -4.63 -10.52 16.70
C PHE A 288 -5.55 -11.71 17.04
N GLU A 289 -6.86 -11.46 17.16
CA GLU A 289 -7.88 -12.45 17.55
C GLU A 289 -7.73 -13.80 16.81
N GLY A 290 -7.53 -13.78 15.48
CA GLY A 290 -7.35 -15.00 14.71
C GLY A 290 -6.10 -15.82 15.07
N PHE A 291 -5.03 -15.18 15.55
CA PHE A 291 -3.84 -15.90 16.03
C PHE A 291 -4.07 -16.48 17.43
N PHE A 292 -4.78 -15.77 18.32
CA PHE A 292 -5.17 -16.29 19.61
C PHE A 292 -6.11 -17.48 19.44
N SER A 293 -7.14 -17.37 18.60
CA SER A 293 -8.05 -18.46 18.28
C SER A 293 -7.31 -19.68 17.72
N LEU A 294 -6.34 -19.46 16.80
CA LEU A 294 -5.53 -20.55 16.24
C LEU A 294 -4.75 -21.31 17.33
N VAL A 295 -4.23 -20.60 18.34
CA VAL A 295 -3.50 -21.22 19.45
C VAL A 295 -4.43 -21.94 20.42
N GLU A 296 -5.61 -21.41 20.70
CA GLU A 296 -6.56 -21.92 21.68
C GLU A 296 -7.42 -23.06 21.14
N SER A 297 -7.95 -22.92 19.91
CA SER A 297 -8.90 -23.86 19.31
C SER A 297 -8.34 -24.68 18.14
N GLY A 298 -7.16 -24.28 17.61
CA GLY A 298 -6.58 -24.89 16.41
C GLY A 298 -7.16 -24.35 15.10
N GLU A 299 -8.11 -23.41 15.17
CA GLU A 299 -8.76 -22.81 14.00
C GLU A 299 -8.53 -21.29 13.97
N PHE A 300 -8.21 -20.75 12.78
CA PHE A 300 -8.06 -19.30 12.61
C PHE A 300 -9.44 -18.66 12.43
N GLN A 301 -10.06 -18.30 13.54
CA GLN A 301 -11.38 -17.66 13.59
C GLN A 301 -11.30 -16.25 14.15
N THR A 302 -12.14 -15.36 13.62
CA THR A 302 -12.36 -14.02 14.17
C THR A 302 -13.83 -13.67 14.01
N GLY A 303 -14.40 -12.85 14.91
CA GLY A 303 -15.78 -12.40 14.75
C GLY A 303 -16.09 -11.82 13.36
N SER A 304 -15.12 -11.15 12.73
CA SER A 304 -15.29 -10.65 11.36
C SER A 304 -15.22 -11.74 10.28
N THR A 305 -14.47 -12.83 10.46
CA THR A 305 -14.46 -13.95 9.50
C THR A 305 -15.74 -14.75 9.58
N ASP A 306 -16.30 -14.92 10.77
CA ASP A 306 -17.56 -15.60 10.97
C ASP A 306 -18.71 -14.81 10.33
N GLU A 307 -18.77 -13.51 10.58
CA GLU A 307 -19.72 -12.60 9.93
C GLU A 307 -19.58 -12.65 8.40
N LEU A 308 -18.35 -12.54 7.86
CA LEU A 308 -18.10 -12.63 6.43
C LEU A 308 -18.50 -13.98 5.82
N SER A 309 -18.40 -15.08 6.58
CA SER A 309 -18.80 -16.41 6.09
C SER A 309 -20.28 -16.46 5.71
N THR A 310 -21.12 -15.69 6.39
CA THR A 310 -22.56 -15.57 6.14
C THR A 310 -22.88 -14.59 5.01
N MET A 311 -21.94 -13.75 4.58
CA MET A 311 -22.11 -12.72 3.57
C MET A 311 -21.79 -13.19 2.15
N TRP A 312 -21.38 -14.45 1.95
CA TRP A 312 -21.19 -15.03 0.62
C TRP A 312 -22.55 -15.28 -0.04
N VAL A 313 -23.00 -14.31 -0.80
CA VAL A 313 -24.28 -14.33 -1.54
C VAL A 313 -23.99 -14.32 -3.03
N TRP A 314 -24.67 -15.18 -3.77
CA TRP A 314 -24.47 -15.32 -5.22
C TRP A 314 -25.77 -15.02 -5.97
N PRO A 315 -25.68 -14.46 -7.21
CA PRO A 315 -26.85 -14.27 -8.04
C PRO A 315 -27.58 -15.58 -8.31
N THR A 316 -28.91 -15.52 -8.36
CA THR A 316 -29.76 -16.68 -8.67
C THR A 316 -30.10 -16.77 -10.17
N ASP A 317 -29.91 -15.70 -10.92
CA ASP A 317 -30.21 -15.62 -12.34
C ASP A 317 -28.94 -15.44 -13.19
N THR A 318 -28.99 -15.95 -14.43
CA THR A 318 -27.85 -15.94 -15.38
C THR A 318 -27.48 -14.52 -15.83
N GLN A 319 -28.46 -13.62 -15.95
CA GLN A 319 -28.20 -12.24 -16.40
C GLN A 319 -27.30 -11.52 -15.38
N THR A 320 -27.66 -11.57 -14.10
CA THR A 320 -26.86 -10.96 -13.03
C THR A 320 -25.46 -11.60 -12.94
N TRP A 321 -25.32 -12.90 -13.17
CA TRP A 321 -24.01 -13.54 -13.25
C TRP A 321 -23.14 -12.98 -14.38
N ILE A 322 -23.70 -12.72 -15.56
CA ILE A 322 -22.90 -12.33 -16.74
C ILE A 322 -22.60 -10.82 -16.72
N ILE A 323 -23.63 -9.97 -16.52
CA ILE A 323 -23.53 -8.52 -16.69
C ILE A 323 -23.84 -7.73 -15.42
N GLY A 324 -24.26 -8.40 -14.34
CA GLY A 324 -24.66 -7.75 -13.09
C GLY A 324 -26.07 -7.18 -13.13
N SER A 325 -26.49 -6.63 -11.99
CA SER A 325 -27.75 -5.91 -11.81
C SER A 325 -27.60 -4.39 -11.90
N GLY A 326 -26.37 -3.89 -12.03
CA GLY A 326 -26.07 -2.45 -12.02
C GLY A 326 -26.25 -1.79 -10.64
N HIS A 327 -26.36 -2.56 -9.56
CA HIS A 327 -26.49 -2.06 -8.19
C HIS A 327 -25.30 -2.47 -7.33
N PHE A 328 -24.57 -1.49 -6.78
CA PHE A 328 -23.48 -1.74 -5.84
C PHE A 328 -23.97 -1.93 -4.41
N GLY A 329 -25.20 -1.48 -4.13
CA GLY A 329 -25.85 -1.52 -2.82
C GLY A 329 -25.27 -0.49 -1.84
N SER A 330 -26.14 0.40 -1.32
CA SER A 330 -25.80 1.32 -0.23
C SER A 330 -26.59 0.95 1.00
N ARG A 331 -25.94 0.98 2.16
CA ARG A 331 -26.59 0.81 3.47
C ARG A 331 -27.68 1.87 3.73
N SER A 332 -27.57 3.04 3.09
CA SER A 332 -28.45 4.20 3.29
C SER A 332 -29.77 4.14 2.53
N GLU A 333 -29.92 3.29 1.52
CA GLU A 333 -31.11 3.30 0.64
C GLU A 333 -32.19 2.26 0.96
N GLY A 334 -32.01 1.47 2.04
CA GLY A 334 -33.02 0.50 2.49
C GLY A 334 -33.30 -0.66 1.53
N ASN A 335 -32.66 -0.70 0.37
CA ASN A 335 -32.81 -1.72 -0.66
C ASN A 335 -31.73 -2.80 -0.50
N TYR A 336 -31.90 -3.63 0.52
CA TYR A 336 -30.97 -4.68 0.94
C TYR A 336 -31.11 -5.99 0.14
N ASN A 337 -31.23 -5.94 -1.17
CA ASN A 337 -31.32 -7.20 -1.90
C ASN A 337 -29.99 -7.97 -1.94
N TYR A 338 -28.84 -7.30 -1.64
CA TYR A 338 -27.51 -7.92 -1.71
C TYR A 338 -26.58 -7.40 -0.62
N PHE A 339 -26.89 -7.71 0.64
CA PHE A 339 -26.05 -7.30 1.76
C PHE A 339 -24.79 -8.18 1.82
N SER A 340 -23.70 -7.69 1.25
CA SER A 340 -22.39 -8.33 1.36
C SER A 340 -21.30 -7.27 1.38
N ASP A 341 -20.35 -7.38 2.32
CA ASP A 341 -19.11 -6.59 2.30
C ASP A 341 -18.05 -7.22 1.39
N ILE A 342 -18.25 -8.48 1.00
CA ILE A 342 -17.33 -9.25 0.17
C ILE A 342 -17.21 -8.62 -1.22
N GLY A 343 -15.99 -8.26 -1.60
CA GLY A 343 -15.70 -7.59 -2.87
C GLY A 343 -16.14 -8.40 -4.07
N TYR A 344 -15.89 -9.71 -4.10
CA TYR A 344 -16.33 -10.59 -5.19
C TYR A 344 -17.85 -10.55 -5.38
N CYS A 345 -18.61 -10.68 -4.31
CA CYS A 345 -20.07 -10.63 -4.38
C CYS A 345 -20.53 -9.27 -4.91
N ARG A 346 -20.02 -8.16 -4.34
CA ARG A 346 -20.40 -6.81 -4.75
C ARG A 346 -20.08 -6.51 -6.20
N PHE A 347 -18.88 -6.91 -6.69
CA PHE A 347 -18.52 -6.71 -8.10
C PHE A 347 -19.35 -7.57 -9.05
N ILE A 348 -19.63 -8.83 -8.68
CA ILE A 348 -20.48 -9.71 -9.51
C ILE A 348 -21.91 -9.18 -9.56
N PHE A 349 -22.48 -8.76 -8.43
CA PHE A 349 -23.81 -8.15 -8.46
C PHE A 349 -23.85 -6.84 -9.24
N TYR A 350 -22.79 -6.02 -9.19
CA TYR A 350 -22.78 -4.74 -9.91
C TYR A 350 -22.58 -4.91 -11.42
N SER A 351 -21.57 -5.67 -11.84
CA SER A 351 -21.10 -5.70 -13.23
C SER A 351 -20.91 -7.11 -13.81
N GLY A 352 -21.31 -8.15 -13.08
CA GLY A 352 -21.20 -9.54 -13.47
C GLY A 352 -19.77 -10.03 -13.63
N LEU A 353 -19.64 -11.26 -14.15
CA LEU A 353 -18.35 -11.87 -14.44
C LEU A 353 -17.55 -11.10 -15.49
N ILE A 354 -18.21 -10.43 -16.43
CA ILE A 354 -17.53 -9.60 -17.44
C ILE A 354 -16.84 -8.43 -16.74
N GLY A 355 -17.57 -7.70 -15.88
CA GLY A 355 -17.03 -6.53 -15.19
C GLY A 355 -15.89 -6.86 -14.26
N ILE A 356 -16.05 -7.88 -13.40
CA ILE A 356 -14.99 -8.28 -12.46
C ILE A 356 -13.74 -8.80 -13.19
N THR A 357 -13.92 -9.48 -14.35
CA THR A 357 -12.80 -9.94 -15.17
C THR A 357 -12.01 -8.76 -15.73
N VAL A 358 -12.69 -7.77 -16.33
CA VAL A 358 -12.01 -6.56 -16.85
C VAL A 358 -11.33 -5.78 -15.72
N PHE A 359 -11.99 -5.69 -14.56
CA PHE A 359 -11.43 -5.02 -13.39
C PHE A 359 -10.19 -5.76 -12.86
N GLY A 360 -10.22 -7.08 -12.81
CA GLY A 360 -9.06 -7.91 -12.47
C GLY A 360 -7.90 -7.74 -13.46
N LEU A 361 -8.19 -7.72 -14.76
CA LEU A 361 -7.19 -7.48 -15.81
C LEU A 361 -6.54 -6.09 -15.68
N TYR A 362 -7.28 -5.08 -15.23
CA TYR A 362 -6.74 -3.76 -14.93
C TYR A 362 -5.61 -3.81 -13.90
N PHE A 363 -5.78 -4.53 -12.79
CA PHE A 363 -4.74 -4.66 -11.76
C PHE A 363 -3.60 -5.58 -12.18
N ILE A 364 -3.90 -6.66 -12.91
CA ILE A 364 -2.88 -7.54 -13.50
C ILE A 364 -2.00 -6.75 -14.46
N TYR A 365 -2.61 -5.93 -15.34
CA TYR A 365 -1.87 -5.06 -16.26
C TYR A 365 -0.91 -4.13 -15.51
N ASN A 366 -1.41 -3.37 -14.50
CA ASN A 366 -0.60 -2.44 -13.73
C ASN A 366 0.56 -3.16 -13.02
N ALA A 367 0.31 -4.30 -12.40
CA ALA A 367 1.34 -5.07 -11.72
C ALA A 367 2.42 -5.58 -12.68
N ILE A 368 2.03 -6.12 -13.84
CA ILE A 368 2.97 -6.57 -14.87
C ILE A 368 3.74 -5.39 -15.45
N HIS A 369 3.07 -4.28 -15.77
CA HIS A 369 3.71 -3.07 -16.29
C HIS A 369 4.85 -2.61 -15.36
N PHE A 370 4.57 -2.45 -14.05
CA PHE A 370 5.59 -2.02 -13.11
C PHE A 370 6.61 -3.12 -12.76
N SER A 371 6.26 -4.40 -12.88
CA SER A 371 7.22 -5.49 -12.73
C SER A 371 8.28 -5.51 -13.83
N ILE A 372 7.91 -5.08 -15.05
CA ILE A 372 8.82 -4.93 -16.19
C ILE A 372 9.64 -3.65 -16.04
N ARG A 373 8.98 -2.55 -15.64
CA ARG A 373 9.61 -1.23 -15.52
C ARG A 373 10.61 -1.13 -14.37
N TYR A 374 10.38 -1.86 -13.28
CA TYR A 374 11.25 -1.93 -12.11
C TYR A 374 11.70 -3.38 -11.82
N PRO A 375 12.62 -3.95 -12.61
CA PRO A 375 13.01 -5.37 -12.52
C PRO A 375 13.47 -5.81 -11.14
N ARG A 376 14.16 -4.92 -10.38
CA ARG A 376 14.59 -5.18 -9.01
C ARG A 376 13.40 -5.47 -8.08
N TYR A 377 12.28 -4.76 -8.25
CA TYR A 377 11.07 -4.89 -7.45
C TYR A 377 10.00 -5.77 -8.11
N LYS A 378 10.36 -6.49 -9.20
CA LYS A 378 9.46 -7.32 -10.00
C LYS A 378 8.51 -8.16 -9.15
N TYR A 379 9.03 -8.93 -8.22
CA TYR A 379 8.23 -9.85 -7.41
C TYR A 379 7.32 -9.13 -6.42
N ILE A 380 7.69 -7.93 -5.98
CA ILE A 380 6.84 -7.09 -5.13
C ILE A 380 5.62 -6.60 -5.91
N PHE A 381 5.82 -6.11 -7.15
CA PHE A 381 4.68 -5.71 -7.99
C PHE A 381 3.80 -6.90 -8.39
N LEU A 382 4.37 -8.07 -8.68
CA LEU A 382 3.60 -9.27 -8.95
C LEU A 382 2.82 -9.76 -7.71
N LEU A 383 3.37 -9.59 -6.51
CA LEU A 383 2.67 -9.91 -5.27
C LEU A 383 1.43 -9.02 -5.05
N MET A 384 1.40 -7.80 -5.62
CA MET A 384 0.22 -6.94 -5.57
C MET A 384 -0.99 -7.53 -6.31
N ILE A 385 -0.78 -8.45 -7.27
CA ILE A 385 -1.89 -9.21 -7.90
C ILE A 385 -2.56 -10.08 -6.83
N VAL A 386 -1.76 -10.81 -6.05
CA VAL A 386 -2.28 -11.67 -4.96
C VAL A 386 -3.02 -10.80 -3.94
N VAL A 387 -2.43 -9.66 -3.56
CA VAL A 387 -3.04 -8.71 -2.62
C VAL A 387 -4.42 -8.27 -3.12
N THR A 388 -4.54 -7.85 -4.38
CA THR A 388 -5.80 -7.39 -4.97
C THR A 388 -6.89 -8.46 -4.86
N PHE A 389 -6.60 -9.68 -5.29
CA PHE A 389 -7.60 -10.74 -5.30
C PHE A 389 -7.93 -11.26 -3.90
N VAL A 390 -6.96 -11.28 -2.99
CA VAL A 390 -7.23 -11.64 -1.58
C VAL A 390 -8.03 -10.56 -0.87
N ILE A 391 -7.79 -9.28 -1.12
CA ILE A 391 -8.59 -8.20 -0.55
C ILE A 391 -10.06 -8.32 -0.94
N TRP A 392 -10.37 -8.71 -2.18
CA TRP A 392 -11.74 -8.86 -2.65
C TRP A 392 -12.51 -10.01 -1.98
N THR A 393 -11.84 -10.91 -1.25
CA THR A 393 -12.55 -11.88 -0.38
C THR A 393 -13.18 -11.20 0.84
N LYS A 394 -12.79 -9.96 1.15
CA LYS A 394 -13.24 -9.24 2.34
C LYS A 394 -13.93 -7.90 2.03
N VAL A 395 -13.38 -7.11 1.12
CA VAL A 395 -13.85 -5.75 0.87
C VAL A 395 -13.75 -5.37 -0.61
N ALA A 396 -14.77 -4.65 -1.11
CA ALA A 396 -14.79 -4.11 -2.46
C ALA A 396 -13.98 -2.80 -2.54
N THR A 397 -12.66 -2.92 -2.56
CA THR A 397 -11.73 -1.79 -2.69
C THR A 397 -10.59 -2.11 -3.64
N ASP A 398 -9.77 -1.12 -3.96
CA ASP A 398 -8.65 -1.26 -4.87
C ASP A 398 -7.36 -0.62 -4.34
N ILE A 399 -6.25 -0.91 -5.02
CA ILE A 399 -4.91 -0.43 -4.68
C ILE A 399 -4.30 0.47 -5.77
N PHE A 400 -5.11 1.00 -6.69
CA PHE A 400 -4.62 1.78 -7.82
C PHE A 400 -3.84 3.02 -7.38
N GLN A 401 -4.19 3.61 -6.25
CA GLN A 401 -3.45 4.73 -5.65
C GLN A 401 -1.95 4.47 -5.49
N LEU A 402 -1.54 3.21 -5.26
CA LEU A 402 -0.12 2.85 -5.22
C LEU A 402 0.52 2.95 -6.60
N TYR A 403 -0.12 2.36 -7.62
CA TYR A 403 0.39 2.38 -8.99
C TYR A 403 0.45 3.81 -9.54
N ALA A 404 -0.54 4.65 -9.19
CA ALA A 404 -0.58 6.04 -9.61
C ALA A 404 0.66 6.84 -9.16
N LEU A 405 1.24 6.54 -7.99
CA LEU A 405 2.50 7.16 -7.53
C LEU A 405 3.65 6.87 -8.50
N PHE A 406 3.73 5.65 -9.03
CA PHE A 406 4.80 5.27 -9.95
C PHE A 406 4.56 5.78 -11.37
N TYR A 407 3.31 6.00 -11.78
CA TYR A 407 3.01 6.71 -13.04
C TYR A 407 3.40 8.19 -13.00
N ALA A 408 3.59 8.78 -11.81
CA ALA A 408 4.02 10.16 -11.65
C ALA A 408 5.55 10.36 -11.74
N PHE A 409 6.33 9.28 -11.90
CA PHE A 409 7.78 9.36 -12.11
C PHE A 409 8.08 9.81 -13.54
N THR A 410 9.16 10.60 -13.73
CA THR A 410 9.67 10.97 -15.05
C THR A 410 10.59 9.87 -15.61
N ASP A 411 10.79 9.86 -16.94
CA ASP A 411 11.66 8.86 -17.58
C ASP A 411 13.11 8.95 -17.07
N GLU A 412 13.60 10.15 -16.73
CA GLU A 412 14.93 10.33 -16.12
C GLU A 412 15.00 9.72 -14.70
N GLU A 413 13.96 9.92 -13.88
CA GLU A 413 13.89 9.33 -12.54
C GLU A 413 13.85 7.81 -12.61
N GLU A 414 13.22 7.26 -13.62
CA GLU A 414 13.16 5.83 -13.89
C GLU A 414 14.47 5.27 -14.41
N LEU A 415 15.13 6.00 -15.31
CA LEU A 415 16.45 5.63 -15.80
C LEU A 415 17.46 5.59 -14.66
N HIS A 416 17.45 6.58 -13.75
CA HIS A 416 18.30 6.55 -12.55
C HIS A 416 17.97 5.38 -11.61
N ALA A 417 16.68 5.03 -11.47
CA ALA A 417 16.29 3.86 -10.67
C ALA A 417 16.80 2.54 -11.29
N SER A 418 16.98 2.48 -12.61
CA SER A 418 17.53 1.32 -13.32
C SER A 418 19.06 1.33 -13.38
N LEU A 419 19.70 2.50 -13.60
CA LEU A 419 21.17 2.66 -13.73
C LEU A 419 21.91 2.54 -12.38
N ASP A 420 21.31 2.94 -11.26
CA ASP A 420 21.86 2.62 -9.93
C ASP A 420 22.01 1.10 -9.73
N ASP A 421 21.53 0.29 -10.70
CA ASP A 421 21.67 -1.15 -10.75
C ASP A 421 22.87 -1.63 -11.53
N GLU A 422 23.35 -0.93 -12.56
CA GLU A 422 24.46 -1.36 -13.42
C GLU A 422 25.84 -0.96 -12.91
N VAL A 423 25.93 0.08 -12.10
CA VAL A 423 27.24 0.57 -11.59
C VAL A 423 27.58 -0.09 -10.27
N GLU A 424 27.90 -1.35 -10.25
CA GLU A 424 28.75 -2.07 -9.26
C GLU A 424 28.36 -3.56 -9.16
N GLU A 425 28.55 -4.35 -10.19
CA GLU A 425 29.11 -5.68 -9.97
C GLU A 425 30.62 -5.45 -9.77
N PRO A 426 31.20 -5.77 -8.60
CA PRO A 426 32.63 -5.92 -8.54
C PRO A 426 32.97 -7.03 -9.55
N GLN A 427 33.79 -6.75 -10.56
CA GLN A 427 34.47 -7.80 -11.29
C GLN A 427 35.04 -8.73 -10.21
N GLU A 428 34.52 -9.93 -10.11
CA GLU A 428 35.23 -11.01 -9.44
C GLU A 428 36.61 -11.01 -10.10
N LEU A 429 37.61 -10.54 -9.36
CA LEU A 429 39.00 -10.73 -9.75
C LEU A 429 39.16 -12.24 -10.00
N GLU A 430 39.27 -12.62 -11.27
CA GLU A 430 39.70 -13.97 -11.61
C GLU A 430 40.90 -14.28 -10.76
N PRO A 431 40.97 -15.45 -10.11
CA PRO A 431 42.14 -15.83 -9.33
C PRO A 431 43.34 -15.76 -10.27
N ILE A 432 44.33 -14.94 -9.92
CA ILE A 432 45.62 -14.87 -10.62
C ILE A 432 46.13 -16.28 -10.61
N GLU A 433 46.07 -16.97 -11.76
CA GLU A 433 46.80 -18.22 -11.97
C GLU A 433 48.26 -17.87 -11.79
N THR A 434 48.85 -18.28 -10.65
CA THR A 434 50.26 -18.27 -10.45
C THR A 434 50.87 -19.29 -11.41
N GLU A 435 51.32 -18.82 -12.58
CA GLU A 435 52.20 -19.59 -13.45
C GLU A 435 53.40 -20.06 -12.62
N SER A 436 53.41 -21.31 -12.27
CA SER A 436 54.57 -21.98 -11.69
C SER A 436 55.61 -22.14 -12.79
N ASN A 437 56.58 -21.20 -12.88
CA ASN A 437 57.77 -21.34 -13.69
C ASN A 437 58.53 -22.56 -13.21
N PRO A 438 58.81 -23.54 -14.07
CA PRO A 438 59.68 -24.66 -13.70
C PRO A 438 61.13 -24.17 -13.59
N VAL A 439 61.67 -24.25 -12.38
CA VAL A 439 63.11 -24.04 -12.12
C VAL A 439 63.92 -25.08 -12.87
N LEU A 440 64.62 -24.68 -13.94
CA LEU A 440 65.69 -25.47 -14.60
C LEU A 440 66.83 -25.63 -13.64
N MET A 441 67.04 -26.85 -13.15
CA MET A 441 68.27 -27.22 -12.47
C MET A 441 69.46 -27.37 -13.50
N PRO A 442 70.61 -26.80 -13.24
CA PRO A 442 71.77 -27.05 -14.09
C PRO A 442 72.34 -28.47 -13.82
N GLN A 443 72.48 -29.22 -14.87
CA GLN A 443 73.27 -30.47 -14.84
C GLN A 443 74.75 -30.14 -14.74
N ALA A 444 75.43 -30.75 -13.73
CA ALA A 444 76.87 -30.93 -13.68
C ALA A 444 77.20 -32.37 -13.98
#